data_517d9fbe9e7e60e987737ece40381310
#
_entry.id   517d9fbe9e7e60e987737ece40381310
#
_cell.length_a   1.000
_cell.length_b   1.000
_cell.length_c   1.000
_cell.angle_alpha   90.00
_cell.angle_beta   90.00
_cell.angle_gamma   90.00
#
_symmetry.space_group_name_H-M   'P 1'
#
loop_
_entity.id
_entity.type
_entity.pdbx_description
1 polymer ?
#
loop_
_entity_poly.entity_id
_entity_poly.type
_entity_poly.pdbx_seq_one_letter_code
_entity_poly.pdbx_strand_id
1 'polypeptide(L)'
;MGIIFHPHARERMSERGATDQEVVATVEAGEMFPAKYGRKGFRRNFSFHGIWQGKKCSTKQVEAYVVKKKEDWVVVTVITKFF
;
A
#
# COMPACT_ATOMS: atom_id res chain seq x y z
N MET A 1 -8.37 8.55 14.30
CA MET A 1 -7.46 7.46 13.97
C MET A 1 -6.50 7.92 12.89
N GLY A 2 -5.20 7.82 13.13
CA GLY A 2 -4.20 8.28 12.20
C GLY A 2 -3.53 7.13 11.44
N ILE A 3 -2.93 7.48 10.32
CA ILE A 3 -2.10 6.57 9.54
C ILE A 3 -0.68 7.10 9.59
N ILE A 4 0.22 6.28 10.12
CA ILE A 4 1.62 6.62 10.29
C ILE A 4 2.45 5.74 9.37
N PHE A 5 3.44 6.31 8.70
CA PHE A 5 4.31 5.57 7.80
C PHE A 5 5.63 5.26 8.48
N HIS A 6 5.92 3.98 8.65
CA HIS A 6 7.24 3.56 9.11
C HIS A 6 8.28 3.94 8.04
N PRO A 7 9.51 4.34 8.42
CA PRO A 7 10.54 4.69 7.44
C PRO A 7 10.78 3.61 6.38
N HIS A 8 10.71 2.35 6.77
CA HIS A 8 10.84 1.23 5.83
C HIS A 8 9.72 1.24 4.78
N ALA A 9 8.49 1.57 5.20
CA ALA A 9 7.36 1.68 4.27
C ALA A 9 7.59 2.83 3.29
N ARG A 10 8.08 3.96 3.77
CA ARG A 10 8.42 5.11 2.91
C ARG A 10 9.42 4.73 1.83
N GLU A 11 10.45 4.00 2.22
CA GLU A 11 11.46 3.52 1.29
C GLU A 11 10.85 2.61 0.23
N ARG A 12 10.00 1.67 0.63
CA ARG A 12 9.35 0.76 -0.30
C ARG A 12 8.37 1.49 -1.23
N MET A 13 7.64 2.48 -0.71
CA MET A 13 6.75 3.30 -1.53
C MET A 13 7.52 4.01 -2.63
N SER A 14 8.65 4.61 -2.29
CA SER A 14 9.50 5.29 -3.26
C SER A 14 9.99 4.34 -4.35
N GLU A 15 10.50 3.19 -3.95
CA GLU A 15 11.03 2.19 -4.88
C GLU A 15 9.95 1.59 -5.79
N ARG A 16 8.73 1.44 -5.28
CA ARG A 16 7.64 0.74 -5.94
C ARG A 16 6.60 1.66 -6.55
N GLY A 17 6.81 2.96 -6.47
CA GLY A 17 5.94 3.94 -7.11
C GLY A 17 4.57 4.11 -6.44
N ALA A 18 4.48 3.91 -5.13
CA ALA A 18 3.24 4.14 -4.41
C ALA A 18 3.25 5.53 -3.79
N THR A 19 2.16 6.27 -3.94
CA THR A 19 2.03 7.59 -3.33
C THR A 19 1.39 7.49 -1.95
N ASP A 20 1.58 8.51 -1.13
CA ASP A 20 0.93 8.61 0.18
C ASP A 20 -0.59 8.49 0.03
N GLN A 21 -1.16 9.21 -0.93
CA GLN A 21 -2.60 9.22 -1.16
C GLN A 21 -3.13 7.83 -1.52
N GLU A 22 -2.41 7.10 -2.35
CA GLU A 22 -2.80 5.74 -2.72
C GLU A 22 -2.76 4.79 -1.53
N VAL A 23 -1.74 4.89 -0.70
CA VAL A 23 -1.62 4.03 0.48
C VAL A 23 -2.71 4.36 1.49
N VAL A 24 -2.96 5.65 1.75
CA VAL A 24 -4.04 6.06 2.66
C VAL A 24 -5.39 5.56 2.15
N ALA A 25 -5.68 5.73 0.88
CA ALA A 25 -6.94 5.25 0.28
C ALA A 25 -7.06 3.74 0.38
N THR A 26 -5.96 3.01 0.25
CA THR A 26 -5.95 1.56 0.37
C THR A 26 -6.28 1.11 1.79
N VAL A 27 -5.69 1.77 2.79
CA VAL A 27 -5.97 1.43 4.19
C VAL A 27 -7.39 1.80 4.60
N GLU A 28 -7.90 2.94 4.11
CA GLU A 28 -9.23 3.42 4.48
C GLU A 28 -10.36 2.68 3.79
N ALA A 29 -10.18 2.30 2.53
CA ALA A 29 -11.28 1.78 1.71
C ALA A 29 -10.93 0.51 0.92
N GLY A 30 -9.74 -0.04 1.10
CA GLY A 30 -9.33 -1.25 0.42
C GLY A 30 -9.90 -2.51 1.04
N GLU A 31 -9.73 -3.62 0.37
CA GLU A 31 -10.10 -4.93 0.86
C GLU A 31 -9.10 -5.38 1.93
N MET A 32 -9.60 -5.72 3.11
CA MET A 32 -8.76 -6.21 4.20
C MET A 32 -8.56 -7.71 4.09
N PHE A 33 -7.34 -8.14 4.34
CA PHE A 33 -7.01 -9.56 4.40
C PHE A 33 -6.01 -9.82 5.54
N PRO A 34 -6.03 -11.03 6.13
CA PRO A 34 -5.10 -11.34 7.22
C PRO A 34 -3.67 -11.46 6.69
N ALA A 35 -2.71 -11.03 7.48
CA ALA A 35 -1.30 -11.11 7.16
C ALA A 35 -0.55 -11.73 8.33
N LYS A 36 0.70 -12.15 8.08
CA LYS A 36 1.53 -12.80 9.10
C LYS A 36 2.00 -11.81 10.15
N TYR A 37 2.41 -12.33 11.30
CA TYR A 37 3.06 -11.57 12.38
C TYR A 37 2.16 -10.49 13.01
N GLY A 38 0.87 -10.79 13.13
CA GLY A 38 -0.08 -9.85 13.73
C GLY A 38 -0.37 -8.61 12.88
N ARG A 39 0.03 -8.63 11.62
CA ARG A 39 -0.24 -7.53 10.68
C ARG A 39 -1.59 -7.73 10.01
N LYS A 40 -2.14 -6.64 9.51
CA LYS A 40 -3.30 -6.68 8.61
C LYS A 40 -2.85 -6.16 7.26
N GLY A 41 -3.40 -6.75 6.20
CA GLY A 41 -3.17 -6.29 4.85
C GLY A 41 -4.41 -5.59 4.31
N PHE A 42 -4.19 -4.59 3.50
CA PHE A 42 -5.24 -3.91 2.74
C PHE A 42 -4.77 -3.81 1.31
N ARG A 43 -5.66 -4.05 0.35
CA ARG A 43 -5.32 -3.89 -1.05
C ARG A 43 -6.41 -3.17 -1.81
N ARG A 44 -6.00 -2.42 -2.81
CA ARG A 44 -6.90 -1.68 -3.68
C ARG A 44 -6.29 -1.55 -5.07
N ASN A 45 -7.14 -1.66 -6.08
CA ASN A 45 -6.73 -1.43 -7.46
C ASN A 45 -7.00 0.01 -7.86
N PHE A 46 -6.08 0.58 -8.62
CA PHE A 46 -6.20 1.93 -9.17
C PHE A 46 -6.00 1.85 -10.67
N SER A 47 -6.70 2.72 -11.41
CA SER A 47 -6.43 2.90 -12.83
C SER A 47 -5.04 3.49 -13.01
N PHE A 48 -4.25 2.92 -13.88
CA PHE A 48 -2.88 3.36 -14.09
C PHE A 48 -2.66 3.94 -15.49
N HIS A 49 -3.00 3.17 -16.53
CA HIS A 49 -2.87 3.58 -17.94
C HIS A 49 -1.49 4.14 -18.27
N GLY A 50 -0.45 3.44 -17.88
CA GLY A 50 0.91 3.91 -18.08
C GLY A 50 1.88 2.78 -18.36
N ILE A 51 3.16 3.14 -18.34
CA ILE A 51 4.25 2.19 -18.54
C ILE A 51 5.00 2.04 -17.22
N TRP A 52 5.18 0.79 -16.82
CA TRP A 52 5.97 0.46 -15.64
C TRP A 52 7.03 -0.56 -16.04
N GLN A 53 8.30 -0.19 -15.84
CA GLN A 53 9.45 -1.03 -16.19
C GLN A 53 9.39 -1.52 -17.64
N GLY A 54 9.06 -0.61 -18.56
CA GLY A 54 9.01 -0.91 -19.97
C GLY A 54 7.77 -1.63 -20.45
N LYS A 55 6.82 -1.91 -19.56
CA LYS A 55 5.60 -2.63 -19.89
C LYS A 55 4.37 -1.76 -19.71
N LYS A 56 3.48 -1.80 -20.69
CA LYS A 56 2.23 -1.05 -20.66
C LYS A 56 1.25 -1.75 -19.74
N CYS A 57 0.76 -1.04 -18.73
CA CYS A 57 -0.15 -1.57 -17.71
C CYS A 57 -1.37 -0.68 -17.57
N SER A 58 -2.54 -1.28 -17.36
CA SER A 58 -3.78 -0.53 -17.14
C SER A 58 -4.12 -0.39 -15.66
N THR A 59 -3.61 -1.28 -14.82
CA THR A 59 -3.99 -1.35 -13.41
C THR A 59 -2.75 -1.34 -12.52
N LYS A 60 -2.89 -0.63 -11.41
CA LYS A 60 -1.90 -0.61 -10.32
C LYS A 60 -2.58 -1.10 -9.06
N GLN A 61 -2.12 -2.21 -8.51
CA GLN A 61 -2.62 -2.71 -7.24
C GLN A 61 -1.66 -2.32 -6.12
N VAL A 62 -2.19 -1.70 -5.09
CA VAL A 62 -1.42 -1.32 -3.90
C VAL A 62 -1.84 -2.22 -2.75
N GLU A 63 -0.86 -2.84 -2.10
CA GLU A 63 -1.06 -3.62 -0.88
C GLU A 63 -0.29 -2.93 0.24
N ALA A 64 -0.99 -2.59 1.31
CA ALA A 64 -0.39 -1.96 2.48
C ALA A 64 -0.48 -2.93 3.66
N TYR A 65 0.65 -3.15 4.32
CA TYR A 65 0.71 -4.01 5.50
C TYR A 65 0.86 -3.12 6.72
N VAL A 66 -0.07 -3.26 7.67
CA VAL A 66 -0.17 -2.36 8.81
C VAL A 66 -0.18 -3.15 10.12
N VAL A 67 0.24 -2.49 11.18
CA VAL A 67 0.03 -2.94 12.55
C VAL A 67 -0.73 -1.85 13.29
N LYS A 68 -1.60 -2.25 14.20
CA LYS A 68 -2.32 -1.28 15.02
C LYS A 68 -1.47 -0.95 16.24
N LYS A 69 -1.27 0.33 16.48
CA LYS A 69 -0.53 0.80 17.66
C LYS A 69 -1.33 1.89 18.33
N LYS A 70 -1.92 1.56 19.50
CA LYS A 70 -2.90 2.42 20.16
C LYS A 70 -4.09 2.65 19.24
N GLU A 71 -4.35 3.88 18.83
CA GLU A 71 -5.47 4.19 17.94
C GLU A 71 -5.03 4.38 16.50
N ASP A 72 -3.74 4.23 16.24
CA ASP A 72 -3.17 4.50 14.91
C ASP A 72 -2.84 3.23 14.15
N TRP A 73 -2.90 3.34 12.83
CA TRP A 73 -2.39 2.32 11.92
C TRP A 73 -0.99 2.70 11.50
N VAL A 74 -0.03 1.82 11.74
CA VAL A 74 1.35 2.04 11.28
C VAL A 74 1.58 1.18 10.04
N VAL A 75 1.81 1.84 8.92
CA VAL A 75 2.15 1.14 7.67
C VAL A 75 3.59 0.70 7.75
N VAL A 76 3.82 -0.60 7.73
CA VAL A 76 5.16 -1.17 7.89
C VAL A 76 5.81 -1.55 6.57
N THR A 77 5.02 -1.87 5.56
CA THR A 77 5.54 -2.07 4.20
C THR A 77 4.43 -1.92 3.17
N VAL A 78 4.81 -1.70 1.93
CA VAL A 78 3.89 -1.53 0.81
C VAL A 78 4.39 -2.37 -0.37
N ILE A 79 3.49 -3.04 -1.04
CA ILE A 79 3.77 -3.80 -2.26
C ILE A 79 2.90 -3.25 -3.38
N THR A 80 3.45 -3.13 -4.57
CA THR A 80 2.69 -2.74 -5.75
C THR A 80 2.78 -3.83 -6.80
N LYS A 81 1.68 -4.00 -7.53
CA LYS A 81 1.62 -4.88 -8.69
C LYS A 81 1.02 -4.11 -9.84
N PHE A 82 1.63 -4.22 -11.01
CA PHE A 82 1.17 -3.54 -12.22
C PHE A 82 0.77 -4.59 -13.26
N PHE A 83 -0.44 -4.43 -13.79
CA PHE A 83 -0.94 -5.37 -14.81
C PHE A 83 -2.02 -4.78 -15.72
#